data_dc76ec5ff5cf71313e622ec292ef4386
#
_entry.id   dc76ec5ff5cf71313e622ec292ef4386
#
_cell.length_a   1.000
_cell.length_b   1.000
_cell.length_c   1.000
_cell.angle_alpha   90.00
_cell.angle_beta   90.00
_cell.angle_gamma   90.00
#
_symmetry.space_group_name_H-M   'P 1'
#
loop_
_entity.id
_entity.type
_entity.pdbx_description
1 polymer ?
#
loop_
_entity_poly.entity_id
_entity_poly.type
_entity_poly.pdbx_seq_one_letter_code
_entity_poly.pdbx_strand_id
1 'polypeptide(L)'
;MATVGPNRMGWPGARGGMAAAEDPHAHKWLVAMGVTLGSVIELIDTSIVNVALAPMSANLGVTIDEITWVTVGYILASVIVLPMTGWFAAYFGRKRYFVASIIIFTIASFFCGTARSLNQLVFFRILQGVGGGALISTAQAILFDAFPYEERTLASAIFGIGMMVGPAIGPTLGGVIVDRYGWPWIFFINLPVGFLATMLVGAYVHDRGLLRRPGRIDLPGFVLLAVGIGALQFVLERGEHYQWLESSLIYFLLTLSVVTLLLMIWWELRVPEPVLNLRVLKDRSLWSGSVAGAALGMGLYGSIFALPIFCQQLLGMDAESTGWLMLPGAIGSAVAMMLIARTAGRGKVDGRLFVVAGAVILSISMFQHARFTLATGRGDMLWPIALRGFGTGMMFVPLTTAAMAGLHGRELGEGAAIFNLSRQLGGSMGIAALATLMTRYGVQFGATLAQNISLYSAVAQQRLAQLTQAFLPSSPDPATAQQRAVAALQLTAQAQAMTLTFEQIFRLVGVIVLAIIPLVFLLRKPPAPGAMNVH
;
A
#
# COMPACT_ATOMS: atom_id res chain seq x y z
N MET A 1 37.21 54.72 60.76
CA MET A 1 36.30 54.66 59.62
C MET A 1 36.07 53.21 59.24
N ALA A 2 34.87 52.70 59.60
CA ALA A 2 34.46 51.32 59.57
C ALA A 2 33.83 51.02 58.22
N THR A 3 34.32 49.97 57.50
CA THR A 3 33.69 49.45 56.30
C THR A 3 32.88 48.19 56.69
N VAL A 4 31.56 48.34 56.59
CA VAL A 4 30.57 47.29 56.80
C VAL A 4 30.54 46.36 55.57
N GLY A 5 30.81 45.04 55.78
CA GLY A 5 30.65 44.01 54.79
C GLY A 5 29.22 43.50 54.71
N PRO A 6 28.72 43.03 53.51
CA PRO A 6 27.35 42.59 53.40
C PRO A 6 27.14 41.16 53.91
N ASN A 7 26.10 41.05 54.71
CA ASN A 7 25.56 39.86 55.35
C ASN A 7 25.09 38.82 54.35
N ARG A 8 25.67 37.59 54.40
CA ARG A 8 25.21 36.41 53.63
C ARG A 8 24.09 35.73 54.46
N MET A 9 22.85 36.04 54.15
CA MET A 9 21.73 35.19 54.57
C MET A 9 21.70 33.92 53.72
N GLY A 10 22.06 32.79 54.34
CA GLY A 10 21.88 31.46 53.76
C GLY A 10 20.41 31.07 53.73
N TRP A 11 19.90 30.78 52.56
CA TRP A 11 18.62 30.12 52.39
C TRP A 11 18.81 28.60 52.54
N PRO A 12 17.97 27.89 53.36
CA PRO A 12 18.06 26.44 53.48
C PRO A 12 17.61 25.79 52.16
N GLY A 13 18.41 24.86 51.68
CA GLY A 13 18.25 24.20 50.42
C GLY A 13 16.90 23.56 50.17
N ALA A 14 16.26 23.99 49.13
CA ALA A 14 15.26 23.20 48.42
C ALA A 14 15.98 22.09 47.64
N ARG A 15 16.19 20.95 48.32
CA ARG A 15 16.42 19.67 47.61
C ARG A 15 15.09 19.22 46.99
N GLY A 16 14.60 19.95 46.00
CA GLY A 16 13.62 19.47 45.08
C GLY A 16 14.33 18.47 44.18
N GLY A 17 13.99 17.19 44.29
CA GLY A 17 14.45 16.18 43.37
C GLY A 17 14.14 16.62 41.95
N MET A 18 15.15 16.99 41.16
CA MET A 18 15.08 16.99 39.71
C MET A 18 14.81 15.54 39.33
N ALA A 19 13.54 15.22 39.06
CA ALA A 19 13.23 14.06 38.27
C ALA A 19 14.15 14.17 37.04
N ALA A 20 15.07 13.26 36.88
CA ALA A 20 15.93 13.18 35.70
C ALA A 20 14.99 13.26 34.49
N ALA A 21 15.15 14.31 33.68
CA ALA A 21 14.41 14.41 32.44
C ALA A 21 14.77 13.15 31.67
N GLU A 22 13.84 12.20 31.58
CA GLU A 22 14.01 10.99 30.81
C GLU A 22 14.42 11.43 29.40
N ASP A 23 15.53 10.86 28.91
CA ASP A 23 16.02 11.10 27.56
C ASP A 23 14.84 10.88 26.59
N PRO A 24 14.39 11.89 25.86
CA PRO A 24 13.24 11.79 24.96
C PRO A 24 13.39 10.69 23.91
N HIS A 25 14.59 10.14 23.73
CA HIS A 25 14.92 9.08 22.77
C HIS A 25 15.25 7.74 23.43
N ALA A 26 15.14 7.62 24.77
CA ALA A 26 15.53 6.40 25.53
C ALA A 26 14.84 5.13 25.01
N HIS A 27 13.58 5.24 24.58
CA HIS A 27 12.76 4.11 24.13
C HIS A 27 12.40 4.13 22.65
N LYS A 28 13.13 4.88 21.81
CA LYS A 28 12.82 5.07 20.38
C LYS A 28 12.62 3.76 19.60
N TRP A 29 13.37 2.71 19.93
CA TRP A 29 13.23 1.40 19.28
C TRP A 29 11.95 0.66 19.66
N LEU A 30 11.51 0.78 20.93
CA LEU A 30 10.23 0.20 21.37
C LEU A 30 9.05 0.96 20.74
N VAL A 31 9.18 2.29 20.62
CA VAL A 31 8.23 3.11 19.84
C VAL A 31 8.18 2.65 18.40
N ALA A 32 9.36 2.51 17.73
CA ALA A 32 9.42 2.05 16.35
C ALA A 32 8.78 0.67 16.17
N MET A 33 9.04 -0.26 17.07
CA MET A 33 8.45 -1.60 17.04
C MET A 33 6.93 -1.53 17.20
N GLY A 34 6.41 -0.78 18.16
CA GLY A 34 4.97 -0.65 18.41
C GLY A 34 4.22 -0.03 17.23
N VAL A 35 4.73 1.07 16.66
CA VAL A 35 4.07 1.73 15.51
C VAL A 35 4.20 0.92 14.22
N THR A 36 5.33 0.20 14.04
CA THR A 36 5.50 -0.69 12.88
C THR A 36 4.56 -1.88 12.96
N LEU A 37 4.41 -2.52 14.13
CA LEU A 37 3.44 -3.61 14.31
C LEU A 37 2.00 -3.14 14.03
N GLY A 38 1.62 -1.94 14.52
CA GLY A 38 0.31 -1.37 14.23
C GLY A 38 0.06 -1.09 12.74
N SER A 39 1.10 -0.78 11.95
CA SER A 39 0.96 -0.58 10.51
C SER A 39 1.03 -1.88 9.72
N VAL A 40 1.85 -2.83 10.16
CA VAL A 40 2.00 -4.14 9.49
C VAL A 40 0.72 -4.95 9.57
N ILE A 41 -0.03 -4.86 10.68
CA ILE A 41 -1.31 -5.55 10.84
C ILE A 41 -2.33 -5.12 9.77
N GLU A 42 -2.37 -3.84 9.40
CA GLU A 42 -3.23 -3.32 8.34
C GLU A 42 -2.87 -3.93 6.97
N LEU A 43 -1.58 -4.03 6.68
CA LEU A 43 -1.10 -4.54 5.39
C LEU A 43 -1.26 -6.05 5.26
N ILE A 44 -1.04 -6.79 6.35
CA ILE A 44 -1.33 -8.23 6.39
C ILE A 44 -2.83 -8.44 6.18
N ASP A 45 -3.68 -7.73 6.93
CA ASP A 45 -5.13 -7.84 6.83
C ASP A 45 -5.64 -7.57 5.41
N THR A 46 -5.15 -6.53 4.76
CA THR A 46 -5.56 -6.19 3.39
C THR A 46 -5.15 -7.27 2.38
N SER A 47 -3.99 -7.90 2.55
CA SER A 47 -3.50 -8.91 1.62
C SER A 47 -4.07 -10.31 1.89
N ILE A 48 -4.26 -10.68 3.15
CA ILE A 48 -4.72 -12.00 3.58
C ILE A 48 -6.19 -12.25 3.20
N VAL A 49 -7.03 -11.23 3.25
CA VAL A 49 -8.45 -11.32 2.92
C VAL A 49 -8.69 -11.72 1.47
N ASN A 50 -7.84 -11.29 0.54
CA ASN A 50 -7.99 -11.63 -0.88
C ASN A 50 -7.93 -13.14 -1.15
N VAL A 51 -7.16 -13.90 -0.36
CA VAL A 51 -7.07 -15.36 -0.47
C VAL A 51 -8.33 -16.05 0.07
N ALA A 52 -9.01 -15.42 1.02
CA ALA A 52 -10.17 -15.96 1.71
C ALA A 52 -11.53 -15.67 1.01
N LEU A 53 -11.55 -14.83 -0.05
CA LEU A 53 -12.81 -14.43 -0.69
C LEU A 53 -13.64 -15.61 -1.20
N ALA A 54 -13.03 -16.59 -1.88
CA ALA A 54 -13.74 -17.76 -2.38
C ALA A 54 -14.30 -18.66 -1.25
N PRO A 55 -13.53 -19.04 -0.22
CA PRO A 55 -14.07 -19.74 0.96
C PRO A 55 -15.15 -18.95 1.70
N MET A 56 -15.02 -17.63 1.83
CA MET A 56 -16.07 -16.78 2.43
C MET A 56 -17.36 -16.79 1.62
N SER A 57 -17.25 -16.62 0.28
CA SER A 57 -18.39 -16.68 -0.64
C SER A 57 -19.16 -17.99 -0.50
N ALA A 58 -18.46 -19.12 -0.54
CA ALA A 58 -19.06 -20.44 -0.38
C ALA A 58 -19.71 -20.62 0.99
N ASN A 59 -19.06 -20.17 2.07
CA ASN A 59 -19.57 -20.34 3.44
C ASN A 59 -20.78 -19.45 3.75
N LEU A 60 -20.79 -18.21 3.23
CA LEU A 60 -21.88 -17.25 3.43
C LEU A 60 -23.02 -17.40 2.40
N GLY A 61 -22.87 -18.29 1.40
CA GLY A 61 -23.88 -18.55 0.37
C GLY A 61 -24.13 -17.37 -0.56
N VAL A 62 -23.09 -16.59 -0.87
CA VAL A 62 -23.14 -15.40 -1.72
C VAL A 62 -22.25 -15.57 -2.96
N THR A 63 -22.46 -14.76 -3.98
CA THR A 63 -21.62 -14.77 -5.19
C THR A 63 -20.22 -14.20 -4.96
N ILE A 64 -19.27 -14.54 -5.83
CA ILE A 64 -17.92 -13.97 -5.79
C ILE A 64 -17.94 -12.44 -5.96
N ASP A 65 -18.88 -11.94 -6.74
CA ASP A 65 -19.03 -10.50 -6.93
C ASP A 65 -19.51 -9.79 -5.66
N GLU A 66 -20.51 -10.37 -4.98
CA GLU A 66 -21.02 -9.82 -3.71
C GLU A 66 -19.95 -9.84 -2.61
N ILE A 67 -19.17 -10.92 -2.48
CA ILE A 67 -18.15 -11.01 -1.43
C ILE A 67 -17.01 -9.99 -1.59
N THR A 68 -16.76 -9.48 -2.79
CA THR A 68 -15.74 -8.45 -3.00
C THR A 68 -16.01 -7.16 -2.22
N TRP A 69 -17.27 -6.89 -1.82
CA TRP A 69 -17.62 -5.77 -0.96
C TRP A 69 -16.91 -5.80 0.41
N VAL A 70 -16.48 -6.97 0.86
CA VAL A 70 -15.65 -7.14 2.07
C VAL A 70 -14.32 -6.38 1.94
N THR A 71 -13.70 -6.43 0.78
CA THR A 71 -12.46 -5.69 0.50
C THR A 71 -12.74 -4.22 0.15
N VAL A 72 -13.71 -3.98 -0.73
CA VAL A 72 -14.07 -2.62 -1.19
C VAL A 72 -14.53 -1.74 -0.03
N GLY A 73 -15.39 -2.25 0.86
CA GLY A 73 -15.87 -1.52 2.03
C GLY A 73 -14.74 -1.08 2.97
N TYR A 74 -13.77 -1.95 3.20
CA TYR A 74 -12.57 -1.63 3.98
C TYR A 74 -11.73 -0.53 3.31
N ILE A 75 -11.40 -0.69 2.03
CA ILE A 75 -10.57 0.27 1.28
C ILE A 75 -11.24 1.64 1.22
N LEU A 76 -12.54 1.71 0.91
CA LEU A 76 -13.29 2.97 0.88
C LEU A 76 -13.21 3.69 2.23
N ALA A 77 -13.48 2.99 3.33
CA ALA A 77 -13.43 3.58 4.66
C ALA A 77 -12.01 4.07 5.02
N SER A 78 -10.99 3.26 4.73
CA SER A 78 -9.60 3.62 5.04
C SER A 78 -9.12 4.83 4.24
N VAL A 79 -9.44 4.91 2.94
CA VAL A 79 -9.04 6.03 2.08
C VAL A 79 -9.74 7.32 2.46
N ILE A 80 -11.01 7.25 2.92
CA ILE A 80 -11.74 8.42 3.42
C ILE A 80 -11.10 8.96 4.71
N VAL A 81 -10.71 8.10 5.64
CA VAL A 81 -10.13 8.50 6.95
C VAL A 81 -8.69 8.98 6.81
N LEU A 82 -7.91 8.40 5.90
CA LEU A 82 -6.48 8.64 5.75
C LEU A 82 -6.10 10.14 5.67
N PRO A 83 -6.71 10.98 4.82
CA PRO A 83 -6.36 12.41 4.74
C PRO A 83 -6.71 13.21 6.00
N MET A 84 -7.65 12.71 6.80
CA MET A 84 -8.10 13.36 8.04
C MET A 84 -7.21 13.05 9.24
N THR A 85 -6.30 12.07 9.10
CA THR A 85 -5.44 11.60 10.21
C THR A 85 -4.61 12.71 10.82
N GLY A 86 -4.12 13.66 10.01
CA GLY A 86 -3.38 14.82 10.48
C GLY A 86 -4.19 15.70 11.43
N TRP A 87 -5.45 15.96 11.10
CA TRP A 87 -6.37 16.74 11.92
C TRP A 87 -6.76 16.00 13.21
N PHE A 88 -7.16 14.72 13.11
CA PHE A 88 -7.51 13.92 14.28
C PHE A 88 -6.32 13.75 15.23
N ALA A 89 -5.14 13.51 14.71
CA ALA A 89 -3.92 13.41 15.51
C ALA A 89 -3.56 14.73 16.21
N ALA A 90 -3.82 15.89 15.59
CA ALA A 90 -3.64 17.20 16.23
C ALA A 90 -4.71 17.48 17.29
N TYR A 91 -5.95 17.03 17.10
CA TYR A 91 -7.06 17.27 18.03
C TYR A 91 -7.02 16.38 19.27
N PHE A 92 -6.86 15.05 19.07
CA PHE A 92 -6.88 14.07 20.16
C PHE A 92 -5.49 13.81 20.78
N GLY A 93 -4.41 14.22 20.12
CA GLY A 93 -3.03 13.80 20.38
C GLY A 93 -2.67 12.56 19.56
N ARG A 94 -1.43 12.50 19.07
CA ARG A 94 -0.96 11.42 18.18
C ARG A 94 -1.02 10.05 18.83
N LYS A 95 -0.57 9.95 20.09
CA LYS A 95 -0.62 8.73 20.89
C LYS A 95 -2.05 8.20 21.03
N ARG A 96 -2.95 9.06 21.55
CA ARG A 96 -4.33 8.66 21.83
C ARG A 96 -5.08 8.26 20.56
N TYR A 97 -4.88 9.02 19.49
CA TYR A 97 -5.51 8.74 18.21
C TYR A 97 -5.00 7.41 17.62
N PHE A 98 -3.69 7.16 17.64
CA PHE A 98 -3.11 5.93 17.12
C PHE A 98 -3.54 4.71 17.94
N VAL A 99 -3.53 4.80 19.28
CA VAL A 99 -4.01 3.72 20.17
C VAL A 99 -5.50 3.44 19.92
N ALA A 100 -6.34 4.47 19.82
CA ALA A 100 -7.75 4.30 19.52
C ALA A 100 -7.98 3.63 18.16
N SER A 101 -7.18 3.99 17.16
CA SER A 101 -7.24 3.40 15.80
C SER A 101 -6.88 1.92 15.82
N ILE A 102 -5.81 1.50 16.54
CA ILE A 102 -5.46 0.09 16.71
C ILE A 102 -6.58 -0.66 17.43
N ILE A 103 -7.16 -0.08 18.47
CA ILE A 103 -8.25 -0.70 19.25
C ILE A 103 -9.48 -0.89 18.37
N ILE A 104 -9.91 0.15 17.62
CA ILE A 104 -11.04 0.08 16.69
C ILE A 104 -10.78 -1.01 15.64
N PHE A 105 -9.60 -1.01 15.02
CA PHE A 105 -9.21 -2.03 14.05
C PHE A 105 -9.27 -3.44 14.62
N THR A 106 -8.71 -3.65 15.82
CA THR A 106 -8.63 -4.97 16.46
C THR A 106 -10.00 -5.48 16.89
N ILE A 107 -10.86 -4.61 17.47
CA ILE A 107 -12.22 -4.96 17.86
C ILE A 107 -13.07 -5.26 16.61
N ALA A 108 -12.98 -4.42 15.58
CA ALA A 108 -13.69 -4.67 14.33
C ALA A 108 -13.24 -5.98 13.67
N SER A 109 -11.94 -6.30 13.72
CA SER A 109 -11.38 -7.57 13.24
C SER A 109 -11.99 -8.78 13.98
N PHE A 110 -12.13 -8.70 15.31
CA PHE A 110 -12.82 -9.73 16.06
C PHE A 110 -14.24 -9.96 15.55
N PHE A 111 -15.00 -8.89 15.35
CA PHE A 111 -16.37 -8.98 14.83
C PHE A 111 -16.43 -9.47 13.38
N CYS A 112 -15.45 -9.15 12.53
CA CYS A 112 -15.33 -9.74 11.19
C CYS A 112 -15.22 -11.26 11.27
N GLY A 113 -14.38 -11.79 12.16
CA GLY A 113 -14.23 -13.24 12.35
C GLY A 113 -15.46 -13.93 12.93
N THR A 114 -16.38 -13.21 13.56
CA THR A 114 -17.64 -13.74 14.11
C THR A 114 -18.87 -13.51 13.23
N ALA A 115 -18.70 -12.83 12.09
CA ALA A 115 -19.79 -12.48 11.19
C ALA A 115 -20.45 -13.73 10.57
N ARG A 116 -21.79 -13.71 10.51
CA ARG A 116 -22.62 -14.81 10.00
C ARG A 116 -23.35 -14.46 8.70
N SER A 117 -23.21 -13.25 8.21
CA SER A 117 -23.78 -12.78 6.95
C SER A 117 -22.86 -11.77 6.27
N LEU A 118 -23.00 -11.64 4.94
CA LEU A 118 -22.25 -10.65 4.17
C LEU A 118 -22.41 -9.23 4.72
N ASN A 119 -23.64 -8.82 5.02
CA ASN A 119 -23.92 -7.46 5.50
C ASN A 119 -23.22 -7.17 6.84
N GLN A 120 -23.18 -8.13 7.76
CA GLN A 120 -22.43 -8.00 9.02
C GLN A 120 -20.93 -7.87 8.75
N LEU A 121 -20.40 -8.75 7.89
CA LEU A 121 -18.99 -8.75 7.55
C LEU A 121 -18.57 -7.43 6.89
N VAL A 122 -19.32 -6.94 5.90
CA VAL A 122 -19.07 -5.65 5.23
C VAL A 122 -19.15 -4.48 6.22
N PHE A 123 -20.15 -4.48 7.11
CA PHE A 123 -20.26 -3.44 8.13
C PHE A 123 -19.04 -3.40 9.05
N PHE A 124 -18.60 -4.55 9.56
CA PHE A 124 -17.40 -4.60 10.41
C PHE A 124 -16.12 -4.31 9.64
N ARG A 125 -16.05 -4.63 8.35
CA ARG A 125 -14.94 -4.25 7.48
C ARG A 125 -14.85 -2.74 7.27
N ILE A 126 -15.98 -2.05 7.15
CA ILE A 126 -16.02 -0.57 7.11
C ILE A 126 -15.49 0.00 8.43
N LEU A 127 -15.92 -0.51 9.58
CA LEU A 127 -15.40 -0.09 10.89
C LEU A 127 -13.90 -0.38 11.03
N GLN A 128 -13.45 -1.53 10.57
CA GLN A 128 -12.03 -1.90 10.55
C GLN A 128 -11.22 -0.94 9.67
N GLY A 129 -11.77 -0.55 8.50
CA GLY A 129 -11.18 0.44 7.60
C GLY A 129 -11.05 1.83 8.23
N VAL A 130 -12.03 2.24 9.05
CA VAL A 130 -11.94 3.50 9.83
C VAL A 130 -10.75 3.47 10.79
N GLY A 131 -10.50 2.36 11.47
CA GLY A 131 -9.30 2.19 12.30
C GLY A 131 -8.02 2.10 11.46
N GLY A 132 -8.03 1.27 10.41
CA GLY A 132 -6.87 0.98 9.55
C GLY A 132 -6.33 2.21 8.83
N GLY A 133 -7.18 3.02 8.22
CA GLY A 133 -6.78 4.21 7.46
C GLY A 133 -5.93 5.23 8.23
N ALA A 134 -5.95 5.17 9.57
CA ALA A 134 -5.15 6.01 10.43
C ALA A 134 -3.73 5.47 10.66
N LEU A 135 -3.50 4.16 10.52
CA LEU A 135 -2.33 3.49 11.09
C LEU A 135 -1.02 3.88 10.40
N ILE A 136 -0.94 3.77 9.09
CA ILE A 136 0.32 4.03 8.37
C ILE A 136 0.79 5.48 8.53
N SER A 137 -0.10 6.44 8.29
CA SER A 137 0.25 7.87 8.31
C SER A 137 0.61 8.36 9.71
N THR A 138 -0.17 7.94 10.72
CA THR A 138 0.09 8.32 12.11
C THR A 138 1.34 7.66 12.66
N ALA A 139 1.57 6.37 12.33
CA ALA A 139 2.80 5.67 12.69
C ALA A 139 4.04 6.36 12.14
N GLN A 140 4.00 6.77 10.87
CA GLN A 140 5.11 7.50 10.23
C GLN A 140 5.40 8.83 10.92
N ALA A 141 4.35 9.59 11.29
CA ALA A 141 4.49 10.84 12.01
C ALA A 141 5.08 10.63 13.41
N ILE A 142 4.62 9.62 14.17
CA ILE A 142 5.16 9.24 15.49
C ILE A 142 6.64 8.82 15.37
N LEU A 143 6.96 8.03 14.34
CA LEU A 143 8.31 7.56 14.10
C LEU A 143 9.29 8.73 13.88
N PHE A 144 8.91 9.69 13.03
CA PHE A 144 9.74 10.88 12.78
C PHE A 144 9.89 11.81 13.98
N ASP A 145 8.92 11.82 14.89
CA ASP A 145 9.03 12.55 16.14
C ASP A 145 9.91 11.82 17.17
N ALA A 146 9.88 10.50 17.20
CA ALA A 146 10.62 9.69 18.17
C ALA A 146 12.13 9.64 17.87
N PHE A 147 12.52 9.81 16.60
CA PHE A 147 13.92 9.71 16.18
C PHE A 147 14.53 11.08 15.89
N PRO A 148 15.80 11.33 16.29
CA PRO A 148 16.54 12.49 15.84
C PRO A 148 16.69 12.49 14.32
N TYR A 149 16.90 13.69 13.73
CA TYR A 149 16.91 13.88 12.29
C TYR A 149 17.88 12.94 11.56
N GLU A 150 19.06 12.74 12.14
CA GLU A 150 20.15 11.91 11.61
C GLU A 150 19.76 10.43 11.50
N GLU A 151 18.86 9.97 12.34
CA GLU A 151 18.44 8.57 12.41
C GLU A 151 17.09 8.29 11.71
N ARG A 152 16.41 9.32 11.21
CA ARG A 152 15.10 9.17 10.53
C ARG A 152 15.15 8.24 9.32
N THR A 153 16.28 8.25 8.60
CA THR A 153 16.49 7.33 7.46
C THR A 153 16.50 5.87 7.91
N LEU A 154 17.18 5.58 9.03
CA LEU A 154 17.20 4.22 9.60
C LEU A 154 15.84 3.81 10.13
N ALA A 155 15.16 4.70 10.84
CA ALA A 155 13.80 4.46 11.32
C ALA A 155 12.82 4.20 10.16
N SER A 156 12.89 5.00 9.10
CA SER A 156 12.09 4.80 7.87
C SER A 156 12.41 3.48 7.17
N ALA A 157 13.66 3.02 7.20
CA ALA A 157 14.04 1.75 6.61
C ALA A 157 13.41 0.57 7.36
N ILE A 158 13.44 0.58 8.70
CA ILE A 158 12.83 -0.47 9.53
C ILE A 158 11.31 -0.48 9.34
N PHE A 159 10.68 0.69 9.37
CA PHE A 159 9.25 0.83 9.07
C PHE A 159 8.91 0.31 7.67
N GLY A 160 9.71 0.70 6.65
CA GLY A 160 9.53 0.27 5.28
C GLY A 160 9.68 -1.25 5.09
N ILE A 161 10.61 -1.89 5.83
CA ILE A 161 10.74 -3.37 5.83
C ILE A 161 9.42 -4.00 6.31
N GLY A 162 8.85 -3.51 7.42
CA GLY A 162 7.54 -3.95 7.90
C GLY A 162 6.45 -3.79 6.83
N MET A 163 6.43 -2.64 6.16
CA MET A 163 5.48 -2.33 5.07
C MET A 163 5.58 -3.28 3.87
N MET A 164 6.77 -3.82 3.57
CA MET A 164 6.96 -4.74 2.44
C MET A 164 6.71 -6.20 2.83
N VAL A 165 6.96 -6.53 4.09
CA VAL A 165 6.75 -7.89 4.63
C VAL A 165 5.27 -8.24 4.68
N GLY A 166 4.40 -7.30 5.07
CA GLY A 166 2.95 -7.52 5.18
C GLY A 166 2.33 -8.13 3.91
N PRO A 167 2.37 -7.44 2.76
CA PRO A 167 1.81 -7.96 1.51
C PRO A 167 2.48 -9.24 1.00
N ALA A 168 3.77 -9.46 1.33
CA ALA A 168 4.49 -10.64 0.89
C ALA A 168 4.09 -11.91 1.67
N ILE A 169 3.90 -11.77 2.98
CA ILE A 169 3.55 -12.90 3.86
C ILE A 169 2.04 -13.15 3.87
N GLY A 170 1.21 -12.11 3.66
CA GLY A 170 -0.24 -12.19 3.76
C GLY A 170 -0.88 -13.34 2.99
N PRO A 171 -0.63 -13.51 1.68
CA PRO A 171 -1.23 -14.59 0.90
C PRO A 171 -0.81 -15.98 1.38
N THR A 172 0.48 -16.20 1.68
CA THR A 172 0.99 -17.47 2.18
C THR A 172 0.38 -17.84 3.53
N LEU A 173 0.41 -16.87 4.47
CA LEU A 173 -0.18 -17.04 5.79
C LEU A 173 -1.69 -17.25 5.71
N GLY A 174 -2.35 -16.50 4.81
CA GLY A 174 -3.79 -16.62 4.56
C GLY A 174 -4.18 -18.00 4.03
N GLY A 175 -3.47 -18.51 3.04
CA GLY A 175 -3.71 -19.87 2.51
C GLY A 175 -3.62 -20.92 3.60
N VAL A 176 -2.51 -20.95 4.35
CA VAL A 176 -2.31 -21.91 5.45
C VAL A 176 -3.38 -21.79 6.53
N ILE A 177 -3.78 -20.55 6.91
CA ILE A 177 -4.80 -20.34 7.94
C ILE A 177 -6.17 -20.77 7.44
N VAL A 178 -6.55 -20.39 6.22
CA VAL A 178 -7.86 -20.73 5.63
C VAL A 178 -8.01 -22.23 5.48
N ASP A 179 -6.98 -22.93 4.99
CA ASP A 179 -7.02 -24.37 4.76
C ASP A 179 -7.09 -25.19 6.07
N ARG A 180 -6.41 -24.74 7.13
CA ARG A 180 -6.34 -25.49 8.40
C ARG A 180 -7.39 -25.12 9.42
N TYR A 181 -7.75 -23.84 9.49
CA TYR A 181 -8.60 -23.30 10.57
C TYR A 181 -9.88 -22.63 10.04
N GLY A 182 -9.97 -22.40 8.72
CA GLY A 182 -11.07 -21.68 8.09
C GLY A 182 -10.86 -20.17 8.04
N TRP A 183 -11.66 -19.50 7.19
CA TRP A 183 -11.53 -18.06 6.91
C TRP A 183 -11.68 -17.13 8.14
N PRO A 184 -12.45 -17.42 9.20
CA PRO A 184 -12.56 -16.49 10.34
C PRO A 184 -11.22 -16.20 11.03
N TRP A 185 -10.30 -17.16 10.99
CA TRP A 185 -9.02 -17.05 11.68
C TRP A 185 -8.07 -16.03 11.05
N ILE A 186 -8.28 -15.63 9.77
CA ILE A 186 -7.50 -14.53 9.18
C ILE A 186 -7.76 -13.19 9.87
N PHE A 187 -8.92 -13.03 10.50
CA PHE A 187 -9.26 -11.87 11.30
C PHE A 187 -8.77 -12.00 12.75
N PHE A 188 -8.86 -13.20 13.32
CA PHE A 188 -8.42 -13.41 14.71
C PHE A 188 -6.92 -13.28 14.90
N ILE A 189 -6.10 -13.54 13.88
CA ILE A 189 -4.65 -13.32 13.95
C ILE A 189 -4.27 -11.87 14.25
N ASN A 190 -5.14 -10.91 13.92
CA ASN A 190 -4.94 -9.50 14.19
C ASN A 190 -5.05 -9.16 15.69
N LEU A 191 -5.72 -9.98 16.50
CA LEU A 191 -5.97 -9.69 17.91
C LEU A 191 -4.69 -9.67 18.75
N PRO A 192 -3.85 -10.74 18.75
CA PRO A 192 -2.63 -10.72 19.56
C PRO A 192 -1.66 -9.64 19.10
N VAL A 193 -1.55 -9.38 17.79
CA VAL A 193 -0.65 -8.35 17.27
C VAL A 193 -1.15 -6.95 17.63
N GLY A 194 -2.46 -6.69 17.49
CA GLY A 194 -3.10 -5.44 17.87
C GLY A 194 -3.00 -5.16 19.36
N PHE A 195 -3.17 -6.19 20.20
CA PHE A 195 -2.98 -6.08 21.64
C PHE A 195 -1.53 -5.69 21.99
N LEU A 196 -0.54 -6.37 21.41
CA LEU A 196 0.88 -6.07 21.63
C LEU A 196 1.24 -4.66 21.15
N ALA A 197 0.78 -4.27 19.95
CA ALA A 197 0.98 -2.93 19.42
C ALA A 197 0.36 -1.85 20.34
N THR A 198 -0.86 -2.08 20.83
CA THR A 198 -1.55 -1.18 21.76
C THR A 198 -0.76 -1.02 23.06
N MET A 199 -0.24 -2.11 23.63
CA MET A 199 0.58 -2.09 24.85
C MET A 199 1.88 -1.31 24.65
N LEU A 200 2.62 -1.59 23.58
CA LEU A 200 3.89 -0.92 23.30
C LEU A 200 3.69 0.58 23.06
N VAL A 201 2.72 0.95 22.24
CA VAL A 201 2.43 2.36 21.96
C VAL A 201 1.90 3.06 23.21
N GLY A 202 1.01 2.40 23.96
CA GLY A 202 0.47 2.91 25.22
C GLY A 202 1.54 3.16 26.28
N ALA A 203 2.55 2.31 26.37
CA ALA A 203 3.62 2.44 27.35
C ALA A 203 4.71 3.45 26.93
N TYR A 204 5.16 3.41 25.67
CA TYR A 204 6.40 4.08 25.27
C TYR A 204 6.22 5.31 24.38
N VAL A 205 5.05 5.50 23.73
CA VAL A 205 4.79 6.75 23.01
C VAL A 205 4.32 7.82 23.98
N HIS A 206 4.94 8.99 23.92
CA HIS A 206 4.54 10.16 24.70
C HIS A 206 4.13 11.29 23.77
N ASP A 207 2.98 11.93 24.05
CA ASP A 207 2.59 13.14 23.35
C ASP A 207 3.52 14.27 23.77
N ARG A 208 4.42 14.70 22.90
CA ARG A 208 5.33 15.83 23.14
C ARG A 208 4.57 17.13 23.04
N GLY A 209 4.17 17.66 24.19
CA GLY A 209 3.62 19.00 24.33
C GLY A 209 2.32 19.27 23.55
N LEU A 210 1.53 20.16 24.07
CA LEU A 210 0.26 20.58 23.48
C LEU A 210 0.50 21.22 22.10
N LEU A 211 0.42 20.43 21.04
CA LEU A 211 0.10 20.98 19.73
C LEU A 211 -1.20 21.77 19.92
N ARG A 212 -1.19 23.04 19.53
CA ARG A 212 -2.39 23.90 19.60
C ARG A 212 -3.55 23.12 19.00
N ARG A 213 -4.56 22.80 19.83
CA ARG A 213 -5.72 22.04 19.37
C ARG A 213 -6.36 22.80 18.22
N PRO A 214 -6.68 22.15 17.11
CA PRO A 214 -7.49 22.77 16.07
C PRO A 214 -8.80 23.25 16.70
N GLY A 215 -9.36 24.32 16.18
CA GLY A 215 -10.64 24.86 16.62
C GLY A 215 -11.81 23.95 16.28
N ARG A 216 -12.89 24.53 15.75
CA ARG A 216 -14.07 23.75 15.36
C ARG A 216 -13.77 22.81 14.19
N ILE A 217 -14.42 21.64 14.21
CA ILE A 217 -14.36 20.69 13.09
C ILE A 217 -14.92 21.39 11.84
N ASP A 218 -14.16 21.39 10.76
CA ASP A 218 -14.61 21.79 9.44
C ASP A 218 -15.49 20.69 8.82
N LEU A 219 -16.76 20.65 9.25
CA LEU A 219 -17.71 19.66 8.78
C LEU A 219 -17.96 19.71 7.25
N PRO A 220 -18.07 20.88 6.61
CA PRO A 220 -18.19 20.95 5.15
C PRO A 220 -16.97 20.37 4.42
N GLY A 221 -15.75 20.73 4.82
CA GLY A 221 -14.52 20.16 4.25
C GLY A 221 -14.45 18.65 4.44
N PHE A 222 -14.82 18.15 5.64
CA PHE A 222 -14.92 16.71 5.92
C PHE A 222 -15.87 15.99 4.97
N VAL A 223 -17.11 16.49 4.77
CA VAL A 223 -18.11 15.86 3.91
C VAL A 223 -17.67 15.91 2.44
N LEU A 224 -17.17 17.05 1.97
CA LEU A 224 -16.68 17.18 0.59
C LEU A 224 -15.51 16.22 0.31
N LEU A 225 -14.59 16.09 1.24
CA LEU A 225 -13.47 15.16 1.15
C LEU A 225 -13.95 13.71 1.12
N ALA A 226 -14.82 13.33 2.08
CA ALA A 226 -15.32 11.96 2.21
C ALA A 226 -16.11 11.52 0.96
N VAL A 227 -17.00 12.38 0.47
CA VAL A 227 -17.79 12.11 -0.73
C VAL A 227 -16.89 12.08 -1.98
N GLY A 228 -16.00 13.07 -2.12
CA GLY A 228 -15.14 13.19 -3.30
C GLY A 228 -14.15 12.04 -3.43
N ILE A 229 -13.41 11.74 -2.37
CA ILE A 229 -12.43 10.63 -2.37
C ILE A 229 -13.15 9.28 -2.36
N GLY A 230 -14.24 9.13 -1.60
CA GLY A 230 -15.01 7.89 -1.57
C GLY A 230 -15.59 7.54 -2.95
N ALA A 231 -16.19 8.53 -3.65
CA ALA A 231 -16.67 8.32 -5.01
C ALA A 231 -15.54 8.01 -6.00
N LEU A 232 -14.38 8.71 -5.90
CA LEU A 232 -13.21 8.41 -6.73
C LEU A 232 -12.71 6.98 -6.50
N GLN A 233 -12.54 6.60 -5.25
CA GLN A 233 -12.06 5.26 -4.90
C GLN A 233 -13.02 4.17 -5.37
N PHE A 234 -14.34 4.38 -5.23
CA PHE A 234 -15.34 3.45 -5.77
C PHE A 234 -15.19 3.29 -7.30
N VAL A 235 -15.05 4.41 -8.02
CA VAL A 235 -14.84 4.39 -9.47
C VAL A 235 -13.56 3.62 -9.83
N LEU A 236 -12.48 3.80 -9.09
CA LEU A 236 -11.23 3.08 -9.33
C LEU A 236 -11.34 1.57 -9.02
N GLU A 237 -12.05 1.19 -7.95
CA GLU A 237 -12.18 -0.22 -7.54
C GLU A 237 -13.18 -1.00 -8.41
N ARG A 238 -14.25 -0.34 -8.88
CA ARG A 238 -15.37 -1.00 -9.55
C ARG A 238 -15.59 -0.57 -10.99
N GLY A 239 -14.80 0.40 -11.49
CA GLY A 239 -14.98 0.96 -12.83
C GLY A 239 -14.96 -0.10 -13.93
N GLU A 240 -14.01 -1.04 -13.88
CA GLU A 240 -13.91 -2.13 -14.86
C GLU A 240 -15.14 -3.04 -14.82
N HIS A 241 -15.57 -3.45 -13.63
CA HIS A 241 -16.75 -4.30 -13.44
C HIS A 241 -18.02 -3.70 -14.02
N TYR A 242 -18.20 -2.36 -13.89
CA TYR A 242 -19.34 -1.62 -14.43
C TYR A 242 -19.08 -1.03 -15.83
N GLN A 243 -18.05 -1.48 -16.54
CA GLN A 243 -17.71 -1.03 -17.90
C GLN A 243 -17.44 0.49 -18.00
N TRP A 244 -16.83 1.06 -16.94
CA TRP A 244 -16.42 2.47 -16.90
C TRP A 244 -17.52 3.45 -17.27
N LEU A 245 -17.26 4.33 -18.25
CA LEU A 245 -18.17 5.42 -18.63
C LEU A 245 -19.46 4.96 -19.35
N GLU A 246 -19.59 3.68 -19.69
CA GLU A 246 -20.84 3.11 -20.24
C GLU A 246 -21.90 2.97 -19.15
N SER A 247 -21.48 2.85 -17.88
CA SER A 247 -22.38 2.80 -16.73
C SER A 247 -22.77 4.20 -16.28
N SER A 248 -24.08 4.47 -16.19
CA SER A 248 -24.61 5.72 -15.64
C SER A 248 -24.19 5.95 -14.18
N LEU A 249 -24.03 4.87 -13.40
CA LEU A 249 -23.55 4.93 -12.02
C LEU A 249 -22.12 5.44 -11.95
N ILE A 250 -21.21 4.86 -12.73
CA ILE A 250 -19.79 5.26 -12.74
C ILE A 250 -19.64 6.69 -13.27
N TYR A 251 -20.39 7.04 -14.33
CA TYR A 251 -20.40 8.42 -14.84
C TYR A 251 -20.87 9.41 -13.79
N PHE A 252 -21.97 9.11 -13.08
CA PHE A 252 -22.47 9.93 -11.98
C PHE A 252 -21.45 10.07 -10.85
N LEU A 253 -20.87 8.96 -10.37
CA LEU A 253 -19.91 8.98 -9.28
C LEU A 253 -18.62 9.69 -9.66
N LEU A 254 -18.14 9.54 -10.89
CA LEU A 254 -16.97 10.27 -11.38
C LEU A 254 -17.24 11.78 -11.43
N THR A 255 -18.40 12.18 -11.96
CA THR A 255 -18.82 13.59 -11.99
C THR A 255 -18.97 14.15 -10.57
N LEU A 256 -19.62 13.40 -9.68
CA LEU A 256 -19.75 13.75 -8.26
C LEU A 256 -18.39 13.92 -7.60
N SER A 257 -17.47 12.99 -7.84
CA SER A 257 -16.10 13.07 -7.31
C SER A 257 -15.38 14.33 -7.79
N VAL A 258 -15.37 14.57 -9.09
CA VAL A 258 -14.69 15.76 -9.66
C VAL A 258 -15.27 17.05 -9.07
N VAL A 259 -16.60 17.19 -9.06
CA VAL A 259 -17.26 18.39 -8.52
C VAL A 259 -16.96 18.58 -7.03
N THR A 260 -17.11 17.52 -6.23
CA THR A 260 -16.89 17.62 -4.77
C THR A 260 -15.42 17.84 -4.42
N LEU A 261 -14.45 17.26 -5.16
CA LEU A 261 -13.03 17.51 -4.95
C LEU A 261 -12.62 18.94 -5.36
N LEU A 262 -13.17 19.49 -6.44
CA LEU A 262 -12.95 20.89 -6.81
C LEU A 262 -13.53 21.84 -5.77
N LEU A 263 -14.75 21.57 -5.30
CA LEU A 263 -15.38 22.34 -4.22
C LEU A 263 -14.56 22.21 -2.91
N MET A 264 -14.06 21.02 -2.60
CA MET A 264 -13.22 20.79 -1.44
C MET A 264 -11.91 21.61 -1.51
N ILE A 265 -11.20 21.58 -2.65
CA ILE A 265 -9.99 22.40 -2.85
C ILE A 265 -10.30 23.90 -2.65
N TRP A 266 -11.37 24.37 -3.24
CA TRP A 266 -11.80 25.77 -3.11
C TRP A 266 -12.15 26.13 -1.66
N TRP A 267 -12.83 25.24 -0.91
CA TRP A 267 -13.22 25.41 0.49
C TRP A 267 -11.99 25.41 1.41
N GLU A 268 -11.16 24.39 1.32
CA GLU A 268 -9.98 24.17 2.17
C GLU A 268 -8.94 25.32 2.04
N LEU A 269 -8.84 25.94 0.88
CA LEU A 269 -7.97 27.11 0.68
C LEU A 269 -8.51 28.38 1.36
N ARG A 270 -9.80 28.43 1.75
CA ARG A 270 -10.44 29.61 2.40
C ARG A 270 -10.55 29.46 3.90
N VAL A 271 -10.76 28.24 4.39
CA VAL A 271 -10.94 27.99 5.83
C VAL A 271 -9.61 28.16 6.58
N PRO A 272 -9.61 28.82 7.75
CA PRO A 272 -8.38 29.01 8.56
C PRO A 272 -7.79 27.70 9.08
N GLU A 273 -8.63 26.75 9.50
CA GLU A 273 -8.24 25.45 10.07
C GLU A 273 -8.90 24.32 9.28
N PRO A 274 -8.37 24.00 8.07
CA PRO A 274 -8.93 22.99 7.20
C PRO A 274 -8.70 21.58 7.73
N VAL A 275 -9.54 20.60 7.30
CA VAL A 275 -9.36 19.17 7.60
C VAL A 275 -8.12 18.63 6.91
N LEU A 276 -7.95 19.00 5.64
CA LEU A 276 -6.76 18.67 4.85
C LEU A 276 -6.03 19.95 4.47
N ASN A 277 -4.94 20.25 5.15
CA ASN A 277 -4.19 21.47 4.90
C ASN A 277 -3.41 21.42 3.58
N LEU A 278 -4.07 21.75 2.47
CA LEU A 278 -3.45 21.80 1.14
C LEU A 278 -2.32 22.83 1.04
N ARG A 279 -2.24 23.80 1.98
CA ARG A 279 -1.18 24.83 1.98
C ARG A 279 0.20 24.23 2.23
N VAL A 280 0.27 23.04 2.87
CA VAL A 280 1.53 22.30 3.07
C VAL A 280 2.15 21.86 1.73
N LEU A 281 1.33 21.70 0.68
CA LEU A 281 1.80 21.42 -0.69
C LEU A 281 2.59 22.58 -1.34
N LYS A 282 2.65 23.75 -0.71
CA LYS A 282 3.58 24.83 -1.12
C LYS A 282 5.04 24.40 -0.93
N ASP A 283 5.30 23.47 -0.01
CA ASP A 283 6.64 22.86 0.07
C ASP A 283 6.90 22.01 -1.18
N ARG A 284 7.94 22.42 -1.92
CA ARG A 284 8.28 21.77 -3.19
C ARG A 284 8.62 20.29 -3.02
N SER A 285 9.22 19.92 -1.89
CA SER A 285 9.61 18.53 -1.63
C SER A 285 8.38 17.65 -1.36
N LEU A 286 7.40 18.17 -0.60
CA LEU A 286 6.16 17.43 -0.36
C LEU A 286 5.37 17.25 -1.65
N TRP A 287 5.18 18.33 -2.44
CA TRP A 287 4.44 18.23 -3.69
C TRP A 287 5.08 17.24 -4.67
N SER A 288 6.38 17.43 -4.96
CA SER A 288 7.08 16.54 -5.90
C SER A 288 7.22 15.11 -5.37
N GLY A 289 7.41 14.98 -4.05
CA GLY A 289 7.44 13.69 -3.36
C GLY A 289 6.10 12.97 -3.42
N SER A 290 4.97 13.68 -3.28
CA SER A 290 3.62 13.11 -3.37
C SER A 290 3.29 12.62 -4.79
N VAL A 291 3.66 13.39 -5.83
CA VAL A 291 3.49 12.97 -7.23
C VAL A 291 4.36 11.74 -7.54
N ALA A 292 5.63 11.75 -7.12
CA ALA A 292 6.52 10.60 -7.27
C ALA A 292 6.03 9.40 -6.43
N GLY A 293 5.45 9.64 -5.25
CA GLY A 293 4.81 8.65 -4.40
C GLY A 293 3.59 7.99 -5.05
N ALA A 294 2.75 8.79 -5.75
CA ALA A 294 1.62 8.25 -6.51
C ALA A 294 2.09 7.34 -7.66
N ALA A 295 3.10 7.77 -8.42
CA ALA A 295 3.67 6.96 -9.50
C ALA A 295 4.38 5.70 -8.97
N LEU A 296 5.06 5.78 -7.81
CA LEU A 296 5.60 4.60 -7.11
C LEU A 296 4.46 3.67 -6.68
N GLY A 297 3.38 4.21 -6.13
CA GLY A 297 2.18 3.45 -5.75
C GLY A 297 1.61 2.69 -6.95
N MET A 298 1.42 3.36 -8.08
CA MET A 298 0.94 2.76 -9.33
C MET A 298 1.84 1.58 -9.79
N GLY A 299 3.15 1.78 -9.85
CA GLY A 299 4.10 0.75 -10.23
C GLY A 299 4.17 -0.41 -9.25
N LEU A 300 4.18 -0.12 -7.95
CA LEU A 300 4.27 -1.11 -6.89
C LEU A 300 3.02 -2.00 -6.85
N TYR A 301 1.85 -1.39 -6.67
CA TYR A 301 0.60 -2.15 -6.53
C TYR A 301 0.22 -2.86 -7.84
N GLY A 302 0.40 -2.20 -9.00
CA GLY A 302 0.21 -2.85 -10.30
C GLY A 302 1.06 -4.12 -10.45
N SER A 303 2.35 -4.08 -10.07
CA SER A 303 3.23 -5.25 -10.16
C SER A 303 2.96 -6.31 -9.09
N ILE A 304 2.57 -5.91 -7.88
CA ILE A 304 2.22 -6.85 -6.79
C ILE A 304 0.96 -7.64 -7.14
N PHE A 305 -0.01 -7.03 -7.82
CA PHE A 305 -1.25 -7.72 -8.24
C PHE A 305 -1.07 -8.53 -9.52
N ALA A 306 -0.34 -7.99 -10.52
CA ALA A 306 -0.17 -8.66 -11.81
C ALA A 306 0.53 -10.03 -11.69
N LEU A 307 1.60 -10.11 -10.89
CA LEU A 307 2.42 -11.32 -10.83
C LEU A 307 1.73 -12.52 -10.18
N PRO A 308 1.02 -12.41 -9.04
CA PRO A 308 0.22 -13.51 -8.50
C PRO A 308 -0.88 -13.99 -9.47
N ILE A 309 -1.54 -13.07 -10.17
CA ILE A 309 -2.57 -13.42 -11.16
C ILE A 309 -1.92 -14.24 -12.29
N PHE A 310 -0.77 -13.81 -12.81
CA PHE A 310 -0.01 -14.56 -13.79
C PHE A 310 0.35 -15.97 -13.32
N CYS A 311 0.90 -16.09 -12.08
CA CYS A 311 1.30 -17.37 -11.52
C CYS A 311 0.11 -18.33 -11.31
N GLN A 312 -1.00 -17.82 -10.77
CA GLN A 312 -2.15 -18.65 -10.44
C GLN A 312 -3.01 -19.00 -11.66
N GLN A 313 -3.31 -18.02 -12.53
CA GLN A 313 -4.22 -18.23 -13.64
C GLN A 313 -3.54 -18.89 -14.87
N LEU A 314 -2.27 -18.56 -15.13
CA LEU A 314 -1.57 -19.05 -16.31
C LEU A 314 -0.64 -20.22 -16.02
N LEU A 315 0.09 -20.18 -14.90
CA LEU A 315 1.01 -21.26 -14.53
C LEU A 315 0.35 -22.32 -13.63
N GLY A 316 -0.91 -22.11 -13.21
CA GLY A 316 -1.65 -23.06 -12.37
C GLY A 316 -1.03 -23.24 -10.96
N MET A 317 -0.27 -22.26 -10.49
CA MET A 317 0.31 -22.30 -9.14
C MET A 317 -0.76 -22.08 -8.08
N ASP A 318 -0.69 -22.79 -6.97
CA ASP A 318 -1.50 -22.53 -5.79
C ASP A 318 -1.08 -21.23 -5.07
N ALA A 319 -1.93 -20.73 -4.19
CA ALA A 319 -1.70 -19.50 -3.47
C ALA A 319 -0.46 -19.58 -2.56
N GLU A 320 -0.24 -20.74 -1.92
CA GLU A 320 0.91 -20.98 -1.06
C GLU A 320 2.24 -20.90 -1.84
N SER A 321 2.35 -21.63 -2.96
CA SER A 321 3.53 -21.60 -3.83
C SER A 321 3.78 -20.21 -4.40
N THR A 322 2.73 -19.49 -4.78
CA THR A 322 2.82 -18.10 -5.24
C THR A 322 3.33 -17.18 -4.13
N GLY A 323 2.86 -17.36 -2.89
CA GLY A 323 3.34 -16.60 -1.74
C GLY A 323 4.83 -16.82 -1.48
N TRP A 324 5.29 -18.07 -1.47
CA TRP A 324 6.73 -18.41 -1.35
C TRP A 324 7.57 -17.77 -2.46
N LEU A 325 7.04 -17.72 -3.69
CA LEU A 325 7.70 -17.10 -4.83
C LEU A 325 7.86 -15.57 -4.65
N MET A 326 7.01 -14.90 -3.83
CA MET A 326 7.10 -13.46 -3.57
C MET A 326 8.20 -13.10 -2.55
N LEU A 327 8.66 -14.05 -1.70
CA LEU A 327 9.63 -13.78 -0.64
C LEU A 327 10.96 -13.16 -1.11
N PRO A 328 11.58 -13.58 -2.24
CA PRO A 328 12.79 -12.93 -2.74
C PRO A 328 12.62 -11.42 -2.96
N GLY A 329 11.41 -10.98 -3.35
CA GLY A 329 11.09 -9.57 -3.48
C GLY A 329 11.08 -8.84 -2.14
N ALA A 330 10.48 -9.42 -1.10
CA ALA A 330 10.50 -8.86 0.24
C ALA A 330 11.93 -8.78 0.81
N ILE A 331 12.73 -9.83 0.63
CA ILE A 331 14.13 -9.86 1.03
C ILE A 331 14.93 -8.79 0.26
N GLY A 332 14.75 -8.71 -1.06
CA GLY A 332 15.38 -7.68 -1.88
C GLY A 332 15.07 -6.25 -1.40
N SER A 333 13.79 -5.98 -1.06
CA SER A 333 13.39 -4.69 -0.50
C SER A 333 14.06 -4.41 0.85
N ALA A 334 14.09 -5.39 1.75
CA ALA A 334 14.71 -5.25 3.06
C ALA A 334 16.21 -4.97 2.95
N VAL A 335 16.92 -5.70 2.08
CA VAL A 335 18.36 -5.49 1.82
C VAL A 335 18.60 -4.08 1.27
N ALA A 336 17.82 -3.63 0.29
CA ALA A 336 17.94 -2.29 -0.28
C ALA A 336 17.70 -1.19 0.77
N MET A 337 16.65 -1.31 1.58
CA MET A 337 16.33 -0.35 2.64
C MET A 337 17.43 -0.29 3.70
N MET A 338 17.99 -1.44 4.11
CA MET A 338 19.09 -1.48 5.06
C MET A 338 20.37 -0.89 4.50
N LEU A 339 20.67 -1.13 3.22
CA LEU A 339 21.82 -0.53 2.53
C LEU A 339 21.71 1.01 2.50
N ILE A 340 20.52 1.52 2.18
CA ILE A 340 20.26 2.96 2.17
C ILE A 340 20.38 3.56 3.57
N ALA A 341 19.84 2.90 4.59
CA ALA A 341 19.94 3.37 5.97
C ALA A 341 21.41 3.54 6.40
N ARG A 342 22.29 2.62 5.98
CA ARG A 342 23.72 2.68 6.28
C ARG A 342 24.49 3.72 5.48
N THR A 343 24.08 3.99 4.24
CA THR A 343 24.83 4.88 3.32
C THR A 343 24.30 6.31 3.36
N ALA A 344 23.00 6.51 3.27
CA ALA A 344 22.36 7.83 3.27
C ALA A 344 22.44 8.51 4.66
N GLY A 345 22.33 7.74 5.76
CA GLY A 345 22.47 8.24 7.12
C GLY A 345 23.84 8.85 7.41
N ARG A 346 24.87 8.53 6.61
CA ARG A 346 26.21 9.14 6.72
C ARG A 346 26.40 10.40 5.86
N GLY A 347 25.37 10.89 5.20
CA GLY A 347 25.42 12.11 4.38
C GLY A 347 26.32 12.06 3.14
N LYS A 348 26.87 10.88 2.80
CA LYS A 348 27.86 10.72 1.72
C LYS A 348 27.25 10.69 0.32
N VAL A 349 25.97 10.35 0.18
CA VAL A 349 25.29 10.17 -1.11
C VAL A 349 23.96 10.89 -1.11
N ASP A 350 23.66 11.60 -2.18
CA ASP A 350 22.36 12.26 -2.37
C ASP A 350 21.24 11.21 -2.48
N GLY A 351 20.21 11.31 -1.63
CA GLY A 351 19.06 10.39 -1.62
C GLY A 351 18.35 10.28 -2.96
N ARG A 352 18.41 11.32 -3.80
CA ARG A 352 17.83 11.32 -5.16
C ARG A 352 18.45 10.27 -6.07
N LEU A 353 19.77 10.04 -5.95
CA LEU A 353 20.46 9.04 -6.75
C LEU A 353 19.94 7.62 -6.44
N PHE A 354 19.59 7.35 -5.18
CA PHE A 354 18.99 6.08 -4.82
C PHE A 354 17.59 5.91 -5.43
N VAL A 355 16.78 6.98 -5.48
CA VAL A 355 15.46 6.92 -6.14
C VAL A 355 15.62 6.67 -7.64
N VAL A 356 16.54 7.37 -8.31
CA VAL A 356 16.82 7.16 -9.74
C VAL A 356 17.33 5.74 -10.00
N ALA A 357 18.31 5.27 -9.24
CA ALA A 357 18.85 3.92 -9.37
C ALA A 357 17.76 2.87 -9.11
N GLY A 358 16.94 3.07 -8.07
CA GLY A 358 15.81 2.20 -7.75
C GLY A 358 14.77 2.15 -8.87
N ALA A 359 14.43 3.29 -9.49
CA ALA A 359 13.53 3.37 -10.62
C ALA A 359 14.07 2.60 -11.85
N VAL A 360 15.35 2.75 -12.15
CA VAL A 360 16.01 2.00 -13.25
C VAL A 360 15.99 0.50 -12.96
N ILE A 361 16.37 0.09 -11.74
CA ILE A 361 16.40 -1.33 -11.34
C ILE A 361 14.99 -1.93 -11.39
N LEU A 362 13.97 -1.22 -10.86
CA LEU A 362 12.59 -1.66 -10.91
C LEU A 362 12.10 -1.80 -12.36
N SER A 363 12.43 -0.85 -13.23
CA SER A 363 12.09 -0.94 -14.66
C SER A 363 12.76 -2.11 -15.36
N ILE A 364 14.04 -2.35 -15.10
CA ILE A 364 14.75 -3.54 -15.63
C ILE A 364 14.02 -4.81 -15.19
N SER A 365 13.64 -4.90 -13.92
CA SER A 365 12.86 -6.01 -13.41
C SER A 365 11.53 -6.17 -14.15
N MET A 366 10.79 -5.07 -14.39
CA MET A 366 9.53 -5.12 -15.14
C MET A 366 9.72 -5.60 -16.57
N PHE A 367 10.79 -5.18 -17.26
CA PHE A 367 11.12 -5.69 -18.58
C PHE A 367 11.55 -7.17 -18.56
N GLN A 368 12.10 -7.67 -17.47
CA GLN A 368 12.36 -9.10 -17.29
C GLN A 368 11.05 -9.88 -17.06
N HIS A 369 10.11 -9.36 -16.25
CA HIS A 369 8.78 -9.96 -16.07
C HIS A 369 8.00 -10.01 -17.40
N ALA A 370 8.18 -9.02 -18.27
CA ALA A 370 7.59 -9.00 -19.60
C ALA A 370 8.10 -10.12 -20.55
N ARG A 371 9.13 -10.85 -20.15
CA ARG A 371 9.62 -12.03 -20.91
C ARG A 371 9.08 -13.36 -20.38
N PHE A 372 8.25 -13.34 -19.35
CA PHE A 372 7.66 -14.56 -18.83
C PHE A 372 6.69 -15.17 -19.84
N THR A 373 6.73 -16.49 -19.95
CA THR A 373 5.90 -17.30 -20.83
C THR A 373 5.26 -18.43 -20.05
N LEU A 374 4.37 -19.18 -20.68
CA LEU A 374 3.78 -20.39 -20.08
C LEU A 374 4.82 -21.48 -19.73
N ALA A 375 6.01 -21.41 -20.32
CA ALA A 375 7.12 -22.32 -20.04
C ALA A 375 8.10 -21.80 -18.98
N THR A 376 7.88 -20.61 -18.41
CA THR A 376 8.78 -20.02 -17.42
C THR A 376 8.76 -20.83 -16.13
N GLY A 377 9.93 -21.32 -15.75
CA GLY A 377 10.11 -22.07 -14.51
C GLY A 377 10.15 -21.18 -13.26
N ARG A 378 9.89 -21.78 -12.09
CA ARG A 378 9.97 -21.05 -10.80
C ARG A 378 11.36 -20.42 -10.58
N GLY A 379 12.43 -21.11 -10.96
CA GLY A 379 13.81 -20.63 -10.81
C GLY A 379 14.08 -19.34 -11.61
N ASP A 380 13.51 -19.24 -12.81
CA ASP A 380 13.71 -18.09 -13.69
C ASP A 380 13.03 -16.82 -13.18
N MET A 381 12.02 -16.98 -12.32
CA MET A 381 11.26 -15.87 -11.73
C MET A 381 11.93 -15.26 -10.49
N LEU A 382 12.76 -16.02 -9.76
CA LEU A 382 13.32 -15.60 -8.46
C LEU A 382 14.13 -14.31 -8.58
N TRP A 383 15.03 -14.25 -9.57
CA TRP A 383 15.89 -13.09 -9.76
C TRP A 383 15.11 -11.81 -10.16
N PRO A 384 14.23 -11.83 -11.15
CA PRO A 384 13.39 -10.67 -11.47
C PRO A 384 12.56 -10.18 -10.28
N ILE A 385 11.98 -11.10 -9.48
CA ILE A 385 11.20 -10.75 -8.29
C ILE A 385 12.09 -10.11 -7.20
N ALA A 386 13.27 -10.66 -6.94
CA ALA A 386 14.23 -10.07 -6.01
C ALA A 386 14.65 -8.66 -6.46
N LEU A 387 14.92 -8.48 -7.74
CA LEU A 387 15.30 -7.20 -8.33
C LEU A 387 14.16 -6.18 -8.26
N ARG A 388 12.91 -6.60 -8.45
CA ARG A 388 11.72 -5.76 -8.24
C ARG A 388 11.68 -5.21 -6.82
N GLY A 389 11.81 -6.09 -5.84
CA GLY A 389 11.81 -5.69 -4.44
C GLY A 389 12.98 -4.77 -4.12
N PHE A 390 14.18 -5.08 -4.58
CA PHE A 390 15.37 -4.26 -4.36
C PHE A 390 15.19 -2.84 -4.94
N GLY A 391 14.71 -2.71 -6.18
CA GLY A 391 14.40 -1.42 -6.79
C GLY A 391 13.36 -0.62 -6.01
N THR A 392 12.28 -1.28 -5.58
CA THR A 392 11.23 -0.66 -4.76
C THR A 392 11.78 -0.17 -3.42
N GLY A 393 12.58 -0.99 -2.72
CA GLY A 393 13.22 -0.61 -1.46
C GLY A 393 14.16 0.57 -1.60
N MET A 394 14.90 0.64 -2.71
CA MET A 394 15.77 1.78 -3.03
C MET A 394 15.01 3.10 -3.24
N MET A 395 13.77 3.04 -3.72
CA MET A 395 12.95 4.24 -3.93
C MET A 395 12.23 4.67 -2.65
N PHE A 396 11.68 3.73 -1.89
CA PHE A 396 10.71 4.01 -0.81
C PHE A 396 11.28 4.90 0.28
N VAL A 397 12.44 4.53 0.86
CA VAL A 397 13.02 5.25 2.00
C VAL A 397 13.48 6.67 1.64
N PRO A 398 14.28 6.90 0.57
CA PRO A 398 14.72 8.24 0.23
C PRO A 398 13.57 9.15 -0.22
N LEU A 399 12.58 8.60 -0.93
CA LEU A 399 11.43 9.37 -1.38
C LEU A 399 10.59 9.85 -0.19
N THR A 400 10.31 8.96 0.76
CA THR A 400 9.57 9.28 1.98
C THR A 400 10.28 10.33 2.83
N THR A 401 11.59 10.13 3.07
CA THR A 401 12.39 11.07 3.88
C THR A 401 12.55 12.43 3.19
N ALA A 402 12.73 12.46 1.88
CA ALA A 402 12.82 13.69 1.11
C ALA A 402 11.51 14.47 1.08
N ALA A 403 10.37 13.77 0.92
CA ALA A 403 9.06 14.40 0.94
C ALA A 403 8.76 15.09 2.28
N MET A 404 9.25 14.52 3.40
CA MET A 404 9.02 15.03 4.76
C MET A 404 10.12 15.98 5.24
N ALA A 405 11.20 16.21 4.48
CA ALA A 405 12.40 16.90 4.95
C ALA A 405 12.18 18.36 5.36
N GLY A 406 11.22 19.05 4.75
CA GLY A 406 10.88 20.46 5.05
C GLY A 406 9.83 20.65 6.13
N LEU A 407 9.23 19.56 6.65
CA LEU A 407 8.07 19.62 7.52
C LEU A 407 8.45 19.44 8.99
N HIS A 408 7.77 20.19 9.88
CA HIS A 408 8.01 20.16 11.32
C HIS A 408 6.70 20.16 12.11
N GLY A 409 6.72 19.60 13.32
CA GLY A 409 5.60 19.64 14.23
C GLY A 409 4.29 19.10 13.62
N ARG A 410 3.25 19.92 13.56
CA ARG A 410 1.93 19.55 13.01
C ARG A 410 1.99 19.19 11.53
N GLU A 411 2.79 19.93 10.74
CA GLU A 411 2.91 19.73 9.30
C GLU A 411 3.43 18.32 8.92
N LEU A 412 4.21 17.67 9.80
CA LEU A 412 4.65 16.28 9.57
C LEU A 412 3.47 15.30 9.45
N GLY A 413 2.47 15.44 10.31
CA GLY A 413 1.27 14.60 10.25
C GLY A 413 0.42 14.88 9.01
N GLU A 414 0.23 16.16 8.70
CA GLU A 414 -0.52 16.61 7.52
C GLU A 414 0.19 16.17 6.22
N GLY A 415 1.50 16.34 6.14
CA GLY A 415 2.31 15.92 5.00
C GLY A 415 2.36 14.40 4.83
N ALA A 416 2.47 13.64 5.93
CA ALA A 416 2.41 12.18 5.90
C ALA A 416 1.06 11.69 5.37
N ALA A 417 -0.04 12.32 5.79
CA ALA A 417 -1.38 12.00 5.30
C ALA A 417 -1.50 12.24 3.79
N ILE A 418 -1.05 13.40 3.29
CA ILE A 418 -1.08 13.75 1.86
C ILE A 418 -0.19 12.80 1.05
N PHE A 419 1.02 12.53 1.49
CA PHE A 419 1.95 11.63 0.81
C PHE A 419 1.39 10.20 0.71
N ASN A 420 0.88 9.65 1.82
CA ASN A 420 0.31 8.31 1.84
C ASN A 420 -1.00 8.21 1.05
N LEU A 421 -1.87 9.25 1.09
CA LEU A 421 -3.05 9.35 0.25
C LEU A 421 -2.67 9.32 -1.24
N SER A 422 -1.70 10.14 -1.65
CA SER A 422 -1.22 10.18 -3.03
C SER A 422 -0.70 8.81 -3.48
N ARG A 423 0.10 8.15 -2.63
CA ARG A 423 0.63 6.82 -2.90
C ARG A 423 -0.48 5.77 -3.00
N GLN A 424 -1.50 5.83 -2.14
CA GLN A 424 -2.61 4.88 -2.14
C GLN A 424 -3.52 5.07 -3.34
N LEU A 425 -3.90 6.32 -3.66
CA LEU A 425 -4.67 6.63 -4.87
C LEU A 425 -3.91 6.22 -6.14
N GLY A 426 -2.59 6.49 -6.19
CA GLY A 426 -1.74 6.00 -7.27
C GLY A 426 -1.78 4.48 -7.39
N GLY A 427 -1.76 3.76 -6.27
CA GLY A 427 -1.92 2.30 -6.22
C GLY A 427 -3.26 1.83 -6.78
N SER A 428 -4.36 2.43 -6.35
CA SER A 428 -5.69 2.10 -6.87
C SER A 428 -5.82 2.41 -8.36
N MET A 429 -5.24 3.54 -8.82
CA MET A 429 -5.16 3.83 -10.27
C MET A 429 -4.36 2.77 -11.03
N GLY A 430 -3.26 2.27 -10.44
CA GLY A 430 -2.46 1.20 -11.02
C GLY A 430 -3.22 -0.11 -11.15
N ILE A 431 -3.96 -0.50 -10.13
CA ILE A 431 -4.80 -1.71 -10.14
C ILE A 431 -5.96 -1.56 -11.14
N ALA A 432 -6.63 -0.41 -11.15
CA ALA A 432 -7.71 -0.12 -12.09
C ALA A 432 -7.23 -0.16 -13.56
N ALA A 433 -6.09 0.47 -13.83
CA ALA A 433 -5.46 0.41 -15.16
C ALA A 433 -5.07 -1.03 -15.54
N LEU A 434 -4.51 -1.80 -14.60
CA LEU A 434 -4.18 -3.20 -14.80
C LEU A 434 -5.42 -4.02 -15.20
N ALA A 435 -6.51 -3.93 -14.44
CA ALA A 435 -7.75 -4.64 -14.72
C ALA A 435 -8.29 -4.30 -16.12
N THR A 436 -8.35 -3.00 -16.43
CA THR A 436 -8.83 -2.52 -17.74
C THR A 436 -7.94 -3.02 -18.90
N LEU A 437 -6.62 -2.98 -18.72
CA LEU A 437 -5.69 -3.44 -19.75
C LEU A 437 -5.76 -4.96 -19.92
N MET A 438 -5.96 -5.71 -18.82
CA MET A 438 -6.16 -7.16 -18.89
C MET A 438 -7.37 -7.50 -19.75
N THR A 439 -8.51 -6.84 -19.53
CA THR A 439 -9.72 -7.06 -20.34
C THR A 439 -9.51 -6.64 -21.78
N ARG A 440 -9.04 -5.42 -22.03
CA ARG A 440 -8.89 -4.88 -23.40
C ARG A 440 -7.86 -5.64 -24.22
N TYR A 441 -6.65 -5.83 -23.71
CA TYR A 441 -5.60 -6.57 -24.41
C TYR A 441 -5.92 -8.06 -24.51
N GLY A 442 -6.56 -8.64 -23.47
CA GLY A 442 -7.03 -10.03 -23.53
C GLY A 442 -7.99 -10.27 -24.69
N VAL A 443 -8.97 -9.39 -24.88
CA VAL A 443 -9.90 -9.44 -26.03
C VAL A 443 -9.17 -9.20 -27.34
N GLN A 444 -8.31 -8.19 -27.43
CA GLN A 444 -7.58 -7.83 -28.64
C GLN A 444 -6.64 -8.96 -29.11
N PHE A 445 -5.80 -9.47 -28.21
CA PHE A 445 -4.88 -10.56 -28.53
C PHE A 445 -5.63 -11.88 -28.77
N GLY A 446 -6.72 -12.13 -27.99
CA GLY A 446 -7.59 -13.27 -28.22
C GLY A 446 -8.19 -13.26 -29.62
N ALA A 447 -8.74 -12.14 -30.06
CA ALA A 447 -9.27 -11.98 -31.41
C ALA A 447 -8.19 -12.15 -32.51
N THR A 448 -7.00 -11.55 -32.29
CA THR A 448 -5.87 -11.69 -33.25
C THR A 448 -5.40 -13.13 -33.38
N LEU A 449 -5.27 -13.85 -32.25
CA LEU A 449 -4.88 -15.25 -32.26
C LEU A 449 -5.97 -16.15 -32.87
N ALA A 450 -7.24 -15.87 -32.57
CA ALA A 450 -8.37 -16.62 -33.13
C ALA A 450 -8.44 -16.53 -34.66
N GLN A 451 -8.07 -15.38 -35.25
CA GLN A 451 -7.99 -15.23 -36.71
C GLN A 451 -6.99 -16.20 -37.36
N ASN A 452 -5.94 -16.57 -36.63
CA ASN A 452 -4.93 -17.53 -37.12
C ASN A 452 -5.33 -19.00 -36.88
N ILE A 453 -6.38 -19.25 -36.08
CA ILE A 453 -6.95 -20.58 -35.83
C ILE A 453 -8.17 -20.76 -36.73
N SER A 454 -7.91 -20.81 -38.04
CA SER A 454 -8.96 -21.05 -39.03
C SER A 454 -8.87 -22.48 -39.61
N LEU A 455 -9.98 -22.95 -40.16
CA LEU A 455 -10.03 -24.23 -40.89
C LEU A 455 -9.10 -24.24 -42.10
N TYR A 456 -8.62 -23.09 -42.56
CA TYR A 456 -7.70 -22.95 -43.69
C TYR A 456 -6.22 -22.88 -43.23
N SER A 457 -5.94 -22.82 -41.93
CA SER A 457 -4.57 -22.82 -41.41
C SER A 457 -4.05 -24.26 -41.30
N ALA A 458 -3.08 -24.62 -42.10
CA ALA A 458 -2.46 -25.94 -42.07
C ALA A 458 -1.84 -26.27 -40.71
N VAL A 459 -1.26 -25.26 -40.02
CA VAL A 459 -0.68 -25.39 -38.69
C VAL A 459 -1.77 -25.68 -37.66
N ALA A 460 -2.90 -24.97 -37.73
CA ALA A 460 -4.02 -25.19 -36.82
C ALA A 460 -4.64 -26.58 -37.01
N GLN A 461 -4.82 -27.02 -38.28
CA GLN A 461 -5.30 -28.35 -38.59
C GLN A 461 -4.36 -29.45 -38.09
N GLN A 462 -3.05 -29.30 -38.31
CA GLN A 462 -2.06 -30.25 -37.83
C GLN A 462 -2.08 -30.35 -36.31
N ARG A 463 -2.16 -29.21 -35.62
CA ARG A 463 -2.25 -29.18 -34.13
C ARG A 463 -3.54 -29.79 -33.64
N LEU A 464 -4.66 -29.48 -34.27
CA LEU A 464 -5.95 -30.08 -33.96
C LEU A 464 -5.94 -31.61 -34.12
N ALA A 465 -5.37 -32.12 -35.22
CA ALA A 465 -5.21 -33.54 -35.45
C ALA A 465 -4.35 -34.24 -34.39
N GLN A 466 -3.21 -33.62 -34.00
CA GLN A 466 -2.36 -34.12 -32.92
C GLN A 466 -3.11 -34.17 -31.57
N LEU A 467 -3.85 -33.11 -31.21
CA LEU A 467 -4.63 -33.07 -29.98
C LEU A 467 -5.79 -34.10 -30.03
N THR A 468 -6.46 -34.24 -31.15
CA THR A 468 -7.52 -35.25 -31.32
C THR A 468 -6.98 -36.66 -31.12
N GLN A 469 -5.83 -37.00 -31.71
CA GLN A 469 -5.16 -38.29 -31.49
C GLN A 469 -4.79 -38.50 -30.02
N ALA A 470 -4.30 -37.45 -29.33
CA ALA A 470 -3.94 -37.53 -27.92
C ALA A 470 -5.17 -37.77 -27.00
N PHE A 471 -6.34 -37.26 -27.36
CA PHE A 471 -7.57 -37.45 -26.60
C PHE A 471 -8.35 -38.73 -26.96
N LEU A 472 -8.07 -39.39 -28.09
CA LEU A 472 -8.77 -40.62 -28.48
C LEU A 472 -8.77 -41.72 -27.39
N PRO A 473 -7.64 -42.03 -26.71
CA PRO A 473 -7.62 -43.09 -25.71
C PRO A 473 -8.48 -42.80 -24.46
N SER A 474 -8.75 -41.51 -24.21
CA SER A 474 -9.49 -41.04 -23.03
C SER A 474 -10.93 -40.59 -23.34
N SER A 475 -11.39 -40.76 -24.57
CA SER A 475 -12.70 -40.32 -25.05
C SER A 475 -13.55 -41.51 -25.49
N PRO A 476 -14.88 -41.49 -25.22
CA PRO A 476 -15.78 -42.58 -25.57
C PRO A 476 -15.96 -42.78 -27.08
N ASP A 477 -15.75 -41.71 -27.86
CA ASP A 477 -15.91 -41.72 -29.32
C ASP A 477 -15.01 -40.63 -30.00
N PRO A 478 -14.73 -40.72 -31.30
CA PRO A 478 -13.89 -39.78 -32.03
C PRO A 478 -14.44 -38.32 -32.04
N ALA A 479 -15.75 -38.13 -32.01
CA ALA A 479 -16.36 -36.81 -32.04
C ALA A 479 -16.11 -36.08 -30.70
N THR A 480 -16.25 -36.78 -29.60
CA THR A 480 -15.89 -36.27 -28.26
C THR A 480 -14.39 -35.94 -28.16
N ALA A 481 -13.51 -36.78 -28.75
CA ALA A 481 -12.07 -36.49 -28.81
C ALA A 481 -11.78 -35.20 -29.59
N GLN A 482 -12.46 -34.98 -30.70
CA GLN A 482 -12.33 -33.78 -31.52
C GLN A 482 -12.85 -32.55 -30.79
N GLN A 483 -13.99 -32.62 -30.08
CA GLN A 483 -14.50 -31.50 -29.24
C GLN A 483 -13.52 -31.12 -28.14
N ARG A 484 -12.93 -32.10 -27.45
CA ARG A 484 -11.89 -31.87 -26.44
C ARG A 484 -10.65 -31.23 -27.02
N ALA A 485 -10.25 -31.66 -28.25
CA ALA A 485 -9.10 -31.07 -28.94
C ALA A 485 -9.34 -29.59 -29.32
N VAL A 486 -10.55 -29.26 -29.81
CA VAL A 486 -10.94 -27.86 -30.07
C VAL A 486 -10.92 -27.02 -28.80
N ALA A 487 -11.51 -27.51 -27.72
CA ALA A 487 -11.51 -26.83 -26.41
C ALA A 487 -10.07 -26.61 -25.89
N ALA A 488 -9.19 -27.61 -25.99
CA ALA A 488 -7.79 -27.50 -25.60
C ALA A 488 -7.01 -26.48 -26.45
N LEU A 489 -7.30 -26.44 -27.77
CA LEU A 489 -6.70 -25.43 -28.67
C LEU A 489 -7.15 -24.01 -28.29
N GLN A 490 -8.44 -23.83 -28.01
CA GLN A 490 -9.00 -22.54 -27.54
C GLN A 490 -8.39 -22.10 -26.22
N LEU A 491 -8.29 -22.99 -25.23
CA LEU A 491 -7.64 -22.70 -23.94
C LEU A 491 -6.17 -22.30 -24.12
N THR A 492 -5.45 -22.99 -25.02
CA THR A 492 -4.05 -22.64 -25.34
C THR A 492 -3.95 -21.24 -25.96
N ALA A 493 -4.85 -20.90 -26.87
CA ALA A 493 -4.90 -19.57 -27.48
C ALA A 493 -5.24 -18.48 -26.45
N GLN A 494 -6.20 -18.74 -25.56
CA GLN A 494 -6.54 -17.81 -24.48
C GLN A 494 -5.35 -17.61 -23.52
N ALA A 495 -4.67 -18.69 -23.13
CA ALA A 495 -3.49 -18.60 -22.27
C ALA A 495 -2.36 -17.80 -22.94
N GLN A 496 -2.15 -17.97 -24.26
CA GLN A 496 -1.18 -17.17 -25.02
C GLN A 496 -1.61 -15.70 -25.12
N ALA A 497 -2.89 -15.41 -25.36
CA ALA A 497 -3.41 -14.04 -25.38
C ALA A 497 -3.19 -13.34 -24.04
N MET A 498 -3.45 -14.05 -22.93
CA MET A 498 -3.20 -13.51 -21.59
C MET A 498 -1.70 -13.34 -21.32
N THR A 499 -0.84 -14.23 -21.81
CA THR A 499 0.62 -14.06 -21.69
C THR A 499 1.10 -12.78 -22.39
N LEU A 500 0.64 -12.52 -23.61
CA LEU A 500 0.93 -11.28 -24.34
C LEU A 500 0.38 -10.05 -23.62
N THR A 501 -0.78 -10.19 -22.98
CA THR A 501 -1.39 -9.14 -22.16
C THR A 501 -0.49 -8.78 -20.97
N PHE A 502 -0.01 -9.75 -20.22
CA PHE A 502 0.92 -9.50 -19.11
C PHE A 502 2.25 -8.93 -19.57
N GLU A 503 2.76 -9.38 -20.72
CA GLU A 503 3.95 -8.80 -21.33
C GLU A 503 3.81 -7.28 -21.53
N GLN A 504 2.69 -6.83 -22.14
CA GLN A 504 2.42 -5.41 -22.36
C GLN A 504 2.23 -4.64 -21.05
N ILE A 505 1.52 -5.22 -20.09
CA ILE A 505 1.31 -4.61 -18.77
C ILE A 505 2.64 -4.39 -18.06
N PHE A 506 3.51 -5.40 -17.98
CA PHE A 506 4.81 -5.25 -17.33
C PHE A 506 5.70 -4.23 -18.04
N ARG A 507 5.67 -4.18 -19.38
CA ARG A 507 6.37 -3.13 -20.15
C ARG A 507 5.86 -1.74 -19.81
N LEU A 508 4.53 -1.57 -19.77
CA LEU A 508 3.91 -0.28 -19.43
C LEU A 508 4.28 0.18 -18.02
N VAL A 509 4.22 -0.71 -17.03
CA VAL A 509 4.64 -0.42 -15.64
C VAL A 509 6.11 -0.01 -15.61
N GLY A 510 6.99 -0.70 -16.33
CA GLY A 510 8.40 -0.35 -16.45
C GLY A 510 8.61 1.06 -17.01
N VAL A 511 7.87 1.45 -18.03
CA VAL A 511 7.94 2.81 -18.62
C VAL A 511 7.41 3.87 -17.66
N ILE A 512 6.27 3.61 -16.98
CA ILE A 512 5.69 4.54 -16.00
C ILE A 512 6.68 4.81 -14.86
N VAL A 513 7.37 3.78 -14.38
CA VAL A 513 8.37 3.92 -13.32
C VAL A 513 9.55 4.78 -13.78
N LEU A 514 10.01 4.66 -15.03
CA LEU A 514 11.05 5.55 -15.58
C LEU A 514 10.59 7.01 -15.68
N ALA A 515 9.30 7.24 -15.91
CA ALA A 515 8.75 8.60 -15.97
C ALA A 515 8.80 9.33 -14.60
N ILE A 516 9.08 8.64 -13.49
CA ILE A 516 9.32 9.24 -12.17
C ILE A 516 10.66 10.00 -12.14
N ILE A 517 11.66 9.57 -12.91
CA ILE A 517 13.04 10.09 -12.83
C ILE A 517 13.11 11.62 -12.95
N PRO A 518 12.46 12.29 -13.92
CA PRO A 518 12.46 13.75 -14.00
C PRO A 518 11.90 14.42 -12.74
N LEU A 519 10.88 13.83 -12.11
CA LEU A 519 10.24 14.37 -10.91
C LEU A 519 11.18 14.34 -9.70
N VAL A 520 12.08 13.36 -9.65
CA VAL A 520 13.06 13.21 -8.55
C VAL A 520 13.98 14.42 -8.46
N PHE A 521 14.34 15.04 -9.59
CA PHE A 521 15.18 16.23 -9.61
C PHE A 521 14.48 17.50 -9.06
N LEU A 522 13.16 17.46 -8.91
CA LEU A 522 12.38 18.51 -8.26
C LEU A 522 12.44 18.45 -6.73
N LEU A 523 12.78 17.31 -6.15
CA LEU A 523 12.95 17.14 -4.69
C LEU A 523 14.10 18.06 -4.19
N ARG A 524 13.98 18.61 -2.99
CA ARG A 524 15.09 19.35 -2.34
C ARG A 524 16.15 18.37 -1.85
N LYS A 525 17.41 18.78 -1.89
CA LYS A 525 18.47 18.05 -1.18
C LYS A 525 18.17 18.09 0.31
N PRO A 526 18.24 16.97 1.05
CA PRO A 526 18.21 17.01 2.49
C PRO A 526 19.34 17.95 2.99
N PRO A 527 19.11 18.81 3.98
CA PRO A 527 20.18 19.64 4.56
C PRO A 527 21.30 18.73 5.07
N ALA A 528 22.54 19.18 4.88
CA ALA A 528 23.71 18.45 5.36
C ALA A 528 23.65 18.26 6.88
N PRO A 529 24.11 17.12 7.43
CA PRO A 529 24.19 16.92 8.87
C PRO A 529 25.08 18.04 9.47
N GLY A 530 24.50 18.84 10.37
CA GLY A 530 25.21 19.96 11.03
C GLY A 530 24.77 21.37 10.64
N ALA A 531 23.93 21.55 9.64
CA ALA A 531 23.49 22.91 9.22
C ALA A 531 22.30 23.47 10.05
N MET A 532 21.74 22.75 11.00
CA MET A 532 20.56 23.15 11.78
C MET A 532 20.85 23.64 13.22
N ASN A 533 22.09 23.92 13.58
CA ASN A 533 22.44 24.40 14.93
C ASN A 533 22.64 25.93 15.00
N VAL A 534 22.09 26.71 14.09
CA VAL A 534 22.12 28.18 14.19
C VAL A 534 20.72 28.70 13.85
N HIS A 535 19.81 28.67 14.86
CA HIS A 535 18.81 29.75 15.08
C HIS A 535 18.01 29.42 16.32
#